data_f5445b2dcae00a2ea33914b33a01697c
#
_entry.id   f5445b2dcae00a2ea33914b33a01697c
#
_cell.length_a   1.000
_cell.length_b   1.000
_cell.length_c   1.000
_cell.angle_alpha   90.00
_cell.angle_beta   90.00
_cell.angle_gamma   90.00
#
_symmetry.space_group_name_H-M   'P 1'
#
loop_
_entity.id
_entity.type
_entity.pdbx_description
1 polymer ?
#
loop_
_entity_poly.entity_id
_entity_poly.type
_entity_poly.pdbx_seq_one_letter_code
_entity_poly.pdbx_strand_id
1 'polypeptide(L)'
;LNNVVIKGLPYTLTNAQQQAWKKLETELCGKYRVNQLIQGDVGAGKTIVGFLAMLLAVDNGYQAVLMAPTEVLAEQHYEDMMGFLKNYNLPYACVLVTGTTKQKKAIYRRIADGTANLIIGTHAVISESVAYQKLGIVIIDEQHRFGVSQRTSLQNKGKRPHVVTMSATPIPRSLGLILYGDMDISIINERPANRLPLKNCVISRSDRSKAWRMIYRQIQQGRQAYIICPMVEQNPLFPVADVQSYAEFLRKEYPPDIQIGILHGKLSAKEKASIMEKFQKNEIQLLIATTVVEVGVNVPNASVIMIEDADRFGMAQLHQLRGRVGRGKWQSYC
;
A
#
# COMPACT_ATOMS: atom_id res chain seq x y z
N LEU A 1 -14.44 -22.31 3.62
CA LEU A 1 -13.33 -21.84 2.79
C LEU A 1 -12.22 -21.17 3.62
N ASN A 2 -12.51 -20.10 4.37
CA ASN A 2 -11.50 -19.29 5.07
C ASN A 2 -10.67 -20.09 6.08
N ASN A 3 -11.24 -21.05 6.81
CA ASN A 3 -10.48 -21.91 7.72
C ASN A 3 -9.45 -22.78 6.98
N VAL A 4 -9.75 -23.23 5.76
CA VAL A 4 -8.81 -23.99 4.93
C VAL A 4 -7.69 -23.06 4.44
N VAL A 5 -8.06 -21.87 4.00
CA VAL A 5 -7.12 -20.84 3.53
C VAL A 5 -6.18 -20.42 4.66
N ILE A 6 -6.71 -20.10 5.86
CA ILE A 6 -5.91 -19.67 7.02
C ILE A 6 -4.92 -20.76 7.44
N LYS A 7 -5.34 -22.03 7.45
CA LYS A 7 -4.45 -23.16 7.78
C LYS A 7 -3.36 -23.40 6.73
N GLY A 8 -3.63 -23.04 5.48
CA GLY A 8 -2.70 -23.21 4.37
C GLY A 8 -1.73 -22.03 4.20
N LEU A 9 -1.88 -20.91 4.91
CA LEU A 9 -0.96 -19.77 4.80
C LEU A 9 0.49 -20.20 5.12
N PRO A 10 1.49 -19.70 4.39
CA PRO A 10 2.90 -20.01 4.64
C PRO A 10 3.42 -19.36 5.93
N TYR A 11 2.55 -18.71 6.68
CA TYR A 11 2.81 -18.06 7.98
C TYR A 11 1.55 -18.10 8.85
N THR A 12 1.75 -18.01 10.15
CA THR A 12 0.65 -17.90 11.11
C THR A 12 0.22 -16.44 11.23
N LEU A 13 -1.09 -16.20 11.20
CA LEU A 13 -1.63 -14.87 11.50
C LEU A 13 -1.24 -14.46 12.92
N THR A 14 -0.89 -13.21 13.13
CA THR A 14 -0.65 -12.65 14.47
C THR A 14 -1.95 -12.65 15.29
N ASN A 15 -1.84 -12.57 16.61
CA ASN A 15 -3.04 -12.51 17.47
C ASN A 15 -3.95 -11.34 17.11
N ALA A 16 -3.36 -10.17 16.83
CA ALA A 16 -4.14 -9.00 16.42
C ALA A 16 -4.84 -9.19 15.08
N GLN A 17 -4.20 -9.86 14.09
CA GLN A 17 -4.83 -10.20 12.82
C GLN A 17 -5.98 -11.21 13.01
N GLN A 18 -5.78 -12.22 13.85
CA GLN A 18 -6.81 -13.21 14.17
C GLN A 18 -8.01 -12.58 14.85
N GLN A 19 -7.79 -11.69 15.82
CA GLN A 19 -8.86 -10.96 16.49
C GLN A 19 -9.62 -10.05 15.53
N ALA A 20 -8.90 -9.27 14.69
CA ALA A 20 -9.52 -8.42 13.69
C ALA A 20 -10.34 -9.23 12.68
N TRP A 21 -9.80 -10.36 12.22
CA TRP A 21 -10.52 -11.27 11.32
C TRP A 21 -11.77 -11.86 11.98
N LYS A 22 -11.65 -12.44 13.17
CA LYS A 22 -12.77 -13.07 13.88
C LYS A 22 -13.91 -12.09 14.17
N LYS A 23 -13.56 -10.85 14.55
CA LYS A 23 -14.55 -9.79 14.72
C LYS A 23 -15.27 -9.50 13.40
N LEU A 24 -14.49 -9.24 12.34
CA LEU A 24 -15.03 -8.92 11.01
C LEU A 24 -15.89 -10.06 10.45
N GLU A 25 -15.45 -11.31 10.57
CA GLU A 25 -16.18 -12.51 10.14
C GLU A 25 -17.55 -12.60 10.84
N THR A 26 -17.56 -12.39 12.16
CA THR A 26 -18.80 -12.42 12.96
C THR A 26 -19.77 -11.32 12.51
N GLU A 27 -19.26 -10.12 12.28
CA GLU A 27 -20.07 -8.98 11.85
C GLU A 27 -20.57 -9.12 10.41
N LEU A 28 -19.76 -9.65 9.49
CA LEU A 28 -20.16 -9.92 8.10
C LEU A 28 -21.27 -10.98 7.99
N CYS A 29 -21.27 -11.96 8.90
CA CYS A 29 -22.33 -12.96 8.99
C CYS A 29 -23.55 -12.48 9.78
N GLY A 30 -23.52 -11.26 10.33
CA GLY A 30 -24.57 -10.67 11.13
C GLY A 30 -25.73 -10.09 10.31
N LYS A 31 -26.71 -9.51 11.01
CA LYS A 31 -27.89 -8.88 10.39
C LYS A 31 -27.65 -7.45 9.91
N TYR A 32 -26.61 -6.81 10.40
CA TYR A 32 -26.34 -5.39 10.16
C TYR A 32 -25.23 -5.21 9.12
N ARG A 33 -25.29 -4.06 8.46
CA ARG A 33 -24.24 -3.67 7.54
C ARG A 33 -22.96 -3.34 8.29
N VAL A 34 -21.85 -3.95 7.89
CA VAL A 34 -20.52 -3.64 8.42
C VAL A 34 -20.02 -2.33 7.82
N ASN A 35 -19.49 -1.46 8.68
CA ASN A 35 -18.74 -0.28 8.33
C ASN A 35 -17.52 -0.22 9.28
N GLN A 36 -16.40 -0.86 8.88
CA GLN A 36 -15.27 -1.09 9.76
C GLN A 36 -13.98 -0.48 9.23
N LEU A 37 -13.20 0.11 10.14
CA LEU A 37 -11.84 0.56 9.90
C LEU A 37 -10.85 -0.45 10.48
N ILE A 38 -10.00 -1.02 9.63
CA ILE A 38 -8.84 -1.82 10.04
C ILE A 38 -7.62 -0.90 10.02
N GLN A 39 -7.15 -0.56 11.21
CA GLN A 39 -5.99 0.29 11.39
C GLN A 39 -4.76 -0.53 11.79
N GLY A 40 -3.60 -0.22 11.22
CA GLY A 40 -2.36 -0.87 11.60
C GLY A 40 -1.18 -0.30 10.83
N ASP A 41 0.02 -0.41 11.36
CA ASP A 41 1.26 0.11 10.73
C ASP A 41 1.43 -0.46 9.30
N VAL A 42 2.26 0.20 8.50
CA VAL A 42 2.61 -0.33 7.16
C VAL A 42 3.25 -1.72 7.33
N GLY A 43 2.69 -2.69 6.61
CA GLY A 43 3.15 -4.07 6.71
C GLY A 43 2.64 -4.86 7.91
N ALA A 44 1.70 -4.37 8.71
CA ALA A 44 1.03 -5.14 9.76
C ALA A 44 0.15 -6.28 9.21
N GLY A 45 0.02 -6.39 7.88
CA GLY A 45 -0.76 -7.45 7.23
C GLY A 45 -2.26 -7.19 7.21
N LYS A 46 -2.68 -5.92 7.10
CA LYS A 46 -4.10 -5.54 6.91
C LYS A 46 -4.71 -6.22 5.68
N THR A 47 -3.95 -6.30 4.60
CA THR A 47 -4.39 -6.84 3.30
C THR A 47 -4.90 -8.27 3.39
N ILE A 48 -4.26 -9.14 4.22
CA ILE A 48 -4.74 -10.53 4.36
C ILE A 48 -6.14 -10.58 4.98
N VAL A 49 -6.44 -9.71 5.95
CA VAL A 49 -7.77 -9.62 6.56
C VAL A 49 -8.80 -9.14 5.52
N GLY A 50 -8.42 -8.17 4.68
CA GLY A 50 -9.24 -7.74 3.55
C GLY A 50 -9.49 -8.86 2.54
N PHE A 51 -8.48 -9.63 2.18
CA PHE A 51 -8.60 -10.75 1.26
C PHE A 51 -9.52 -11.86 1.81
N LEU A 52 -9.38 -12.19 3.09
CA LEU A 52 -10.27 -13.16 3.74
C LEU A 52 -11.74 -12.68 3.72
N ALA A 53 -11.98 -11.38 3.92
CA ALA A 53 -13.31 -10.81 3.84
C ALA A 53 -13.89 -10.86 2.40
N MET A 54 -13.06 -10.58 1.39
CA MET A 54 -13.46 -10.72 -0.01
C MET A 54 -13.82 -12.17 -0.35
N LEU A 55 -13.00 -13.13 0.07
CA LEU A 55 -13.24 -14.55 -0.16
C LEU A 55 -14.50 -15.04 0.57
N LEU A 56 -14.77 -14.58 1.78
CA LEU A 56 -16.02 -14.88 2.49
C LEU A 56 -17.24 -14.41 1.69
N ALA A 57 -17.20 -13.21 1.14
CA ALA A 57 -18.30 -12.69 0.35
C ALA A 57 -18.53 -13.50 -0.94
N VAL A 58 -17.45 -13.85 -1.64
CA VAL A 58 -17.52 -14.60 -2.90
C VAL A 58 -17.98 -16.04 -2.66
N ASP A 59 -17.55 -16.67 -1.58
CA ASP A 59 -18.01 -18.01 -1.17
C ASP A 59 -19.51 -18.06 -0.88
N ASN A 60 -20.09 -16.93 -0.50
CA ASN A 60 -21.52 -16.74 -0.29
C ASN A 60 -22.26 -16.20 -1.54
N GLY A 61 -21.66 -16.23 -2.71
CA GLY A 61 -22.27 -15.86 -3.99
C GLY A 61 -22.44 -14.35 -4.21
N TYR A 62 -21.62 -13.53 -3.55
CA TYR A 62 -21.54 -12.10 -3.76
C TYR A 62 -20.28 -11.71 -4.55
N GLN A 63 -20.26 -10.51 -5.08
CA GLN A 63 -19.05 -9.90 -5.63
C GLN A 63 -18.34 -9.08 -4.56
N ALA A 64 -17.02 -9.05 -4.64
CA ALA A 64 -16.16 -8.30 -3.74
C ALA A 64 -15.26 -7.33 -4.51
N VAL A 65 -15.17 -6.09 -4.05
CA VAL A 65 -14.34 -5.04 -4.64
C VAL A 65 -13.24 -4.63 -3.68
N LEU A 66 -12.00 -4.50 -4.19
CA LEU A 66 -10.90 -3.84 -3.50
C LEU A 66 -10.51 -2.60 -4.30
N MET A 67 -10.59 -1.44 -3.65
CA MET A 67 -10.21 -0.16 -4.23
C MET A 67 -8.88 0.30 -3.66
N ALA A 68 -7.89 0.50 -4.53
CA ALA A 68 -6.58 1.02 -4.20
C ALA A 68 -6.40 2.46 -4.71
N PRO A 69 -5.57 3.30 -4.04
CA PRO A 69 -5.41 4.70 -4.40
C PRO A 69 -4.64 4.92 -5.71
N THR A 70 -3.89 3.95 -6.18
CA THR A 70 -3.08 4.06 -7.41
C THR A 70 -3.12 2.79 -8.23
N GLU A 71 -2.81 2.91 -9.54
CA GLU A 71 -2.76 1.78 -10.46
C GLU A 71 -1.72 0.74 -10.04
N VAL A 72 -0.53 1.20 -9.63
CA VAL A 72 0.56 0.31 -9.18
C VAL A 72 0.14 -0.53 -7.97
N LEU A 73 -0.56 0.07 -7.00
CA LEU A 73 -1.04 -0.65 -5.84
C LEU A 73 -2.21 -1.59 -6.19
N ALA A 74 -3.06 -1.19 -7.12
CA ALA A 74 -4.13 -2.05 -7.63
C ALA A 74 -3.56 -3.26 -8.38
N GLU A 75 -2.53 -3.08 -9.20
CA GLU A 75 -1.81 -4.15 -9.89
C GLU A 75 -1.16 -5.11 -8.88
N GLN A 76 -0.48 -4.59 -7.86
CA GLN A 76 0.12 -5.40 -6.81
C GLN A 76 -0.94 -6.24 -6.07
N HIS A 77 -2.04 -5.63 -5.64
CA HIS A 77 -3.13 -6.37 -4.99
C HIS A 77 -3.75 -7.41 -5.91
N TYR A 78 -3.84 -7.12 -7.21
CA TYR A 78 -4.34 -8.07 -8.20
C TYR A 78 -3.39 -9.27 -8.35
N GLU A 79 -2.10 -9.05 -8.46
CA GLU A 79 -1.08 -10.10 -8.54
C GLU A 79 -1.07 -10.96 -7.26
N ASP A 80 -1.12 -10.30 -6.09
CA ASP A 80 -1.19 -10.98 -4.79
C ASP A 80 -2.45 -11.86 -4.70
N MET A 81 -3.61 -11.34 -5.12
CA MET A 81 -4.87 -12.11 -5.13
C MET A 81 -4.82 -13.27 -6.14
N MET A 82 -4.30 -13.05 -7.34
CA MET A 82 -4.14 -14.12 -8.34
C MET A 82 -3.20 -15.21 -7.84
N GLY A 83 -2.09 -14.86 -7.20
CA GLY A 83 -1.20 -15.79 -6.53
C GLY A 83 -1.92 -16.58 -5.44
N PHE A 84 -2.75 -15.92 -4.67
CA PHE A 84 -3.56 -16.51 -3.63
C PHE A 84 -4.58 -17.52 -4.19
N LEU A 85 -5.34 -17.12 -5.20
CA LEU A 85 -6.31 -18.00 -5.86
C LEU A 85 -5.65 -19.26 -6.44
N LYS A 86 -4.49 -19.11 -7.07
CA LYS A 86 -3.71 -20.21 -7.64
C LYS A 86 -3.19 -21.15 -6.55
N ASN A 87 -2.58 -20.63 -5.49
CA ASN A 87 -1.97 -21.41 -4.42
C ASN A 87 -2.99 -22.29 -3.67
N TYR A 88 -4.24 -21.81 -3.56
CA TYR A 88 -5.32 -22.53 -2.86
C TYR A 88 -6.31 -23.19 -3.83
N ASN A 89 -6.00 -23.17 -5.14
CA ASN A 89 -6.85 -23.75 -6.20
C ASN A 89 -8.32 -23.29 -6.10
N LEU A 90 -8.53 -21.99 -5.89
CA LEU A 90 -9.86 -21.41 -5.73
C LEU A 90 -10.46 -21.04 -7.08
N PRO A 91 -11.72 -21.42 -7.38
CA PRO A 91 -12.33 -21.28 -8.70
C PRO A 91 -12.93 -19.90 -8.94
N TYR A 92 -12.38 -18.84 -8.36
CA TYR A 92 -12.91 -17.49 -8.49
C TYR A 92 -12.19 -16.68 -9.56
N ALA A 93 -12.95 -15.89 -10.30
CA ALA A 93 -12.40 -15.01 -11.32
C ALA A 93 -12.11 -13.61 -10.76
N CYS A 94 -10.84 -13.21 -10.83
CA CYS A 94 -10.39 -11.87 -10.46
C CYS A 94 -10.15 -11.02 -11.72
N VAL A 95 -10.53 -9.74 -11.65
CA VAL A 95 -10.30 -8.76 -12.73
C VAL A 95 -9.70 -7.47 -12.19
N LEU A 96 -8.84 -6.83 -13.00
CA LEU A 96 -8.23 -5.54 -12.70
C LEU A 96 -8.93 -4.42 -13.49
N VAL A 97 -9.34 -3.35 -12.78
CA VAL A 97 -10.04 -2.19 -13.35
C VAL A 97 -9.30 -0.90 -12.96
N THR A 98 -8.56 -0.34 -13.90
CA THR A 98 -7.80 0.91 -13.73
C THR A 98 -8.12 1.90 -14.83
N GLY A 99 -7.55 3.10 -14.77
CA GLY A 99 -7.64 4.09 -15.85
C GLY A 99 -7.08 3.57 -17.18
N THR A 100 -6.00 2.78 -17.13
CA THR A 100 -5.27 2.24 -18.28
C THR A 100 -5.70 0.84 -18.72
N THR A 101 -6.69 0.23 -18.04
CA THR A 101 -7.17 -1.13 -18.37
C THR A 101 -7.57 -1.24 -19.83
N LYS A 102 -7.01 -2.22 -20.53
CA LYS A 102 -7.40 -2.59 -21.89
C LYS A 102 -8.71 -3.40 -21.88
N GLN A 103 -9.48 -3.35 -23.00
CA GLN A 103 -10.72 -4.12 -23.15
C GLN A 103 -11.79 -3.86 -22.06
N LYS A 104 -11.89 -2.63 -21.56
CA LYS A 104 -12.84 -2.24 -20.48
C LYS A 104 -14.25 -2.78 -20.67
N LYS A 105 -14.78 -2.73 -21.91
CA LYS A 105 -16.13 -3.21 -22.20
C LYS A 105 -16.33 -4.70 -21.89
N ALA A 106 -15.34 -5.54 -22.21
CA ALA A 106 -15.39 -6.98 -21.92
C ALA A 106 -15.35 -7.25 -20.41
N ILE A 107 -14.47 -6.53 -19.69
CA ILE A 107 -14.35 -6.65 -18.23
C ILE A 107 -15.64 -6.17 -17.55
N TYR A 108 -16.19 -5.04 -17.97
CA TYR A 108 -17.45 -4.51 -17.41
C TYR A 108 -18.63 -5.46 -17.63
N ARG A 109 -18.68 -6.15 -18.78
CA ARG A 109 -19.69 -7.19 -19.03
C ARG A 109 -19.52 -8.33 -18.02
N ARG A 110 -18.30 -8.83 -17.80
CA ARG A 110 -18.02 -9.90 -16.82
C ARG A 110 -18.34 -9.50 -15.38
N ILE A 111 -18.25 -8.23 -15.04
CA ILE A 111 -18.68 -7.72 -13.73
C ILE A 111 -20.23 -7.70 -13.68
N ALA A 112 -20.86 -7.23 -14.71
CA ALA A 112 -22.33 -7.08 -14.77
C ALA A 112 -23.07 -8.43 -14.79
N ASP A 113 -22.51 -9.45 -15.43
CA ASP A 113 -23.08 -10.81 -15.49
C ASP A 113 -22.65 -11.69 -14.29
N GLY A 114 -21.77 -11.19 -13.40
CA GLY A 114 -21.32 -11.89 -12.21
C GLY A 114 -20.24 -12.96 -12.45
N THR A 115 -19.73 -13.12 -13.68
CA THR A 115 -18.63 -14.06 -13.98
C THR A 115 -17.28 -13.57 -13.42
N ALA A 116 -17.13 -12.28 -13.15
CA ALA A 116 -16.06 -11.74 -12.34
C ALA A 116 -16.54 -11.58 -10.90
N ASN A 117 -15.95 -12.35 -9.97
CA ASN A 117 -16.34 -12.39 -8.56
C ASN A 117 -15.52 -11.41 -7.71
N LEU A 118 -14.22 -11.29 -8.01
CA LEU A 118 -13.27 -10.45 -7.34
C LEU A 118 -12.85 -9.32 -8.28
N ILE A 119 -13.04 -8.09 -7.84
CA ILE A 119 -12.74 -6.91 -8.63
C ILE A 119 -11.72 -6.06 -7.87
N ILE A 120 -10.56 -5.83 -8.46
CA ILE A 120 -9.52 -4.98 -7.88
C ILE A 120 -9.28 -3.81 -8.82
N GLY A 121 -9.15 -2.61 -8.29
CA GLY A 121 -8.89 -1.47 -9.14
C GLY A 121 -8.72 -0.16 -8.40
N THR A 122 -8.66 0.92 -9.18
CA THR A 122 -8.62 2.29 -8.66
C THR A 122 -10.04 2.87 -8.57
N HIS A 123 -10.15 4.20 -8.51
CA HIS A 123 -11.44 4.89 -8.62
C HIS A 123 -12.27 4.49 -9.86
N ALA A 124 -11.67 3.85 -10.85
CA ALA A 124 -12.38 3.34 -12.02
C ALA A 124 -13.49 2.32 -11.67
N VAL A 125 -13.37 1.59 -10.55
CA VAL A 125 -14.41 0.65 -10.06
C VAL A 125 -15.70 1.35 -9.62
N ILE A 126 -15.64 2.67 -9.35
CA ILE A 126 -16.79 3.49 -8.94
C ILE A 126 -17.48 4.14 -10.13
N SER A 127 -16.86 4.11 -11.31
CA SER A 127 -17.43 4.73 -12.53
C SER A 127 -18.87 4.26 -12.78
N GLU A 128 -19.75 5.17 -13.21
CA GLU A 128 -21.15 4.86 -13.53
C GLU A 128 -21.30 3.72 -14.54
N SER A 129 -20.30 3.56 -15.41
CA SER A 129 -20.27 2.50 -16.42
C SER A 129 -20.03 1.09 -15.86
N VAL A 130 -19.64 0.96 -14.57
CA VAL A 130 -19.46 -0.33 -13.92
C VAL A 130 -20.72 -0.70 -13.16
N ALA A 131 -21.46 -1.67 -13.65
CA ALA A 131 -22.61 -2.27 -12.98
C ALA A 131 -22.17 -3.58 -12.31
N TYR A 132 -22.63 -3.80 -11.09
CA TYR A 132 -22.38 -5.04 -10.34
C TYR A 132 -23.67 -5.87 -10.29
N GLN A 133 -23.55 -7.18 -10.47
CA GLN A 133 -24.71 -8.08 -10.37
C GLN A 133 -25.16 -8.21 -8.90
N LYS A 134 -24.23 -8.48 -8.00
CA LYS A 134 -24.51 -8.71 -6.58
C LYS A 134 -23.34 -8.29 -5.69
N LEU A 135 -23.06 -6.99 -5.60
CA LEU A 135 -21.99 -6.46 -4.78
C LEU A 135 -22.29 -6.64 -3.28
N GLY A 136 -21.46 -7.41 -2.59
CA GLY A 136 -21.61 -7.71 -1.15
C GLY A 136 -20.66 -6.91 -0.26
N ILE A 137 -19.42 -6.73 -0.69
CA ILE A 137 -18.40 -6.06 0.11
C ILE A 137 -17.50 -5.16 -0.74
N VAL A 138 -17.09 -4.05 -0.13
CA VAL A 138 -16.10 -3.12 -0.66
C VAL A 138 -14.98 -2.95 0.35
N ILE A 139 -13.76 -3.22 -0.07
CA ILE A 139 -12.54 -2.94 0.68
C ILE A 139 -11.91 -1.66 0.11
N ILE A 140 -11.58 -0.71 0.96
CA ILE A 140 -10.94 0.55 0.58
C ILE A 140 -9.57 0.60 1.23
N ASP A 141 -8.50 0.55 0.44
CA ASP A 141 -7.15 0.67 0.95
C ASP A 141 -6.69 2.13 0.98
N GLU A 142 -5.98 2.52 2.05
CA GLU A 142 -5.45 3.88 2.28
C GLU A 142 -6.51 4.98 2.12
N GLN A 143 -7.57 4.88 2.87
CA GLN A 143 -8.79 5.73 2.82
C GLN A 143 -8.53 7.23 2.76
N HIS A 144 -7.49 7.74 3.44
CA HIS A 144 -7.20 9.18 3.51
C HIS A 144 -6.93 9.83 2.13
N ARG A 145 -6.74 9.03 1.09
CA ARG A 145 -6.55 9.46 -0.30
C ARG A 145 -7.84 9.55 -1.11
N PHE A 146 -8.97 9.16 -0.52
CA PHE A 146 -10.29 9.19 -1.16
C PHE A 146 -11.21 10.24 -0.56
N GLY A 147 -11.88 11.01 -1.41
CA GLY A 147 -12.88 11.98 -0.97
C GLY A 147 -14.16 11.32 -0.43
N VAL A 148 -14.91 12.08 0.38
CA VAL A 148 -16.21 11.64 0.94
C VAL A 148 -17.20 11.24 -0.17
N SER A 149 -17.23 11.99 -1.27
CA SER A 149 -18.09 11.73 -2.44
C SER A 149 -17.85 10.37 -3.09
N GLN A 150 -16.59 9.94 -3.18
CA GLN A 150 -16.22 8.66 -3.76
C GLN A 150 -16.71 7.47 -2.92
N ARG A 151 -16.69 7.60 -1.60
CA ARG A 151 -17.24 6.60 -0.67
C ARG A 151 -18.76 6.48 -0.80
N THR A 152 -19.45 7.62 -0.85
CA THR A 152 -20.90 7.66 -1.03
C THR A 152 -21.31 7.01 -2.36
N SER A 153 -20.55 7.25 -3.43
CA SER A 153 -20.80 6.64 -4.74
C SER A 153 -20.67 5.10 -4.71
N LEU A 154 -19.67 4.55 -3.99
CA LEU A 154 -19.55 3.10 -3.80
C LEU A 154 -20.69 2.51 -2.96
N GLN A 155 -21.08 3.22 -1.92
CA GLN A 155 -22.18 2.79 -1.06
C GLN A 155 -23.53 2.75 -1.79
N ASN A 156 -23.68 3.56 -2.82
CA ASN A 156 -24.88 3.62 -3.65
C ASN A 156 -24.87 2.61 -4.81
N LYS A 157 -23.71 1.98 -5.10
CA LYS A 157 -23.56 0.92 -6.13
C LYS A 157 -23.91 -0.45 -5.55
N GLY A 158 -25.17 -0.75 -5.48
CA GLY A 158 -25.68 -2.04 -5.00
C GLY A 158 -26.72 -1.87 -3.89
N LYS A 159 -27.20 -2.99 -3.37
CA LYS A 159 -28.16 -3.00 -2.24
C LYS A 159 -27.39 -2.85 -0.91
N ARG A 160 -26.66 -1.73 -0.70
CA ARG A 160 -25.91 -1.40 0.51
C ARG A 160 -24.82 -2.44 0.88
N PRO A 161 -23.71 -2.54 0.15
CA PRO A 161 -22.63 -3.48 0.45
C PRO A 161 -21.99 -3.21 1.81
N HIS A 162 -21.37 -4.21 2.43
CA HIS A 162 -20.47 -4.02 3.56
C HIS A 162 -19.26 -3.18 3.15
N VAL A 163 -18.75 -2.34 4.04
CA VAL A 163 -17.58 -1.50 3.77
C VAL A 163 -16.51 -1.75 4.81
N VAL A 164 -15.33 -2.10 4.36
CA VAL A 164 -14.14 -2.27 5.19
C VAL A 164 -13.07 -1.32 4.67
N THR A 165 -12.58 -0.49 5.52
CA THR A 165 -11.53 0.48 5.21
C THR A 165 -10.23 0.05 5.86
N MET A 166 -9.12 0.15 5.15
CA MET A 166 -7.78 -0.10 5.69
C MET A 166 -6.99 1.20 5.74
N SER A 167 -6.26 1.44 6.84
CA SER A 167 -5.39 2.61 6.96
C SER A 167 -4.09 2.26 7.68
N ALA A 168 -2.97 2.79 7.15
CA ALA A 168 -1.67 2.71 7.80
C ALA A 168 -1.40 3.90 8.73
N THR A 169 -2.20 4.97 8.64
CA THR A 169 -2.04 6.13 9.52
C THR A 169 -2.72 5.87 10.86
N PRO A 170 -2.01 6.05 11.99
CA PRO A 170 -2.64 5.98 13.29
C PRO A 170 -3.61 7.16 13.46
N ILE A 171 -4.90 6.87 13.49
CA ILE A 171 -5.93 7.86 13.77
C ILE A 171 -6.31 7.69 15.24
N PRO A 172 -6.15 8.72 16.08
CA PRO A 172 -6.61 8.65 17.47
C PRO A 172 -8.10 8.27 17.51
N ARG A 173 -8.48 7.38 18.44
CA ARG A 173 -9.85 6.85 18.51
C ARG A 173 -10.90 7.94 18.60
N SER A 174 -10.62 9.00 19.35
CA SER A 174 -11.49 10.19 19.47
C SER A 174 -11.67 10.92 18.14
N LEU A 175 -10.59 11.08 17.37
CA LEU A 175 -10.64 11.70 16.05
C LEU A 175 -11.33 10.77 15.03
N GLY A 176 -11.14 9.47 15.16
CA GLY A 176 -11.83 8.46 14.37
C GLY A 176 -13.35 8.54 14.52
N LEU A 177 -13.84 8.67 15.74
CA LEU A 177 -15.26 8.85 16.04
C LEU A 177 -15.84 10.15 15.45
N ILE A 178 -15.06 11.23 15.49
CA ILE A 178 -15.49 12.54 14.95
C ILE A 178 -15.52 12.51 13.40
N LEU A 179 -14.50 11.91 12.78
CA LEU A 179 -14.35 11.93 11.31
C LEU A 179 -15.18 10.85 10.61
N TYR A 180 -15.42 9.74 11.29
CA TYR A 180 -15.99 8.53 10.66
C TYR A 180 -17.31 8.06 11.29
N GLY A 181 -17.74 8.71 12.39
CA GLY A 181 -19.04 8.46 13.04
C GLY A 181 -19.25 6.98 13.40
N ASP A 182 -20.08 6.31 12.64
CA ASP A 182 -20.54 4.93 12.89
C ASP A 182 -19.55 3.83 12.47
N MET A 183 -18.24 4.12 12.32
CA MET A 183 -17.26 3.10 11.97
C MET A 183 -16.73 2.36 13.19
N ASP A 184 -16.84 1.05 13.18
CA ASP A 184 -16.12 0.17 14.10
C ASP A 184 -14.63 0.15 13.79
N ILE A 185 -13.77 0.16 14.82
CA ILE A 185 -12.31 0.20 14.63
C ILE A 185 -11.72 -1.11 15.15
N SER A 186 -10.91 -1.77 14.29
CA SER A 186 -10.03 -2.87 14.65
C SER A 186 -8.57 -2.45 14.45
N ILE A 187 -7.75 -2.64 15.48
CA ILE A 187 -6.34 -2.22 15.47
C ILE A 187 -5.46 -3.45 15.36
N ILE A 188 -4.60 -3.49 14.33
CA ILE A 188 -3.54 -4.48 14.17
C ILE A 188 -2.22 -3.81 14.59
N ASN A 189 -1.86 -3.95 15.86
CA ASN A 189 -0.67 -3.34 16.45
C ASN A 189 0.53 -4.29 16.54
N GLU A 190 0.39 -5.52 16.08
CA GLU A 190 1.46 -6.50 16.04
C GLU A 190 2.14 -6.52 14.66
N ARG A 191 3.44 -6.81 14.68
CA ARG A 191 4.21 -7.07 13.47
C ARG A 191 4.36 -8.57 13.25
N PRO A 192 4.35 -9.05 12.00
CA PRO A 192 4.67 -10.45 11.71
C PRO A 192 6.01 -10.85 12.33
N ALA A 193 6.07 -12.07 12.90
CA ALA A 193 7.17 -12.57 13.74
C ALA A 193 8.58 -12.50 13.07
N ASN A 194 8.65 -12.49 11.75
CA ASN A 194 9.91 -12.50 11.01
C ASN A 194 10.46 -11.10 10.68
N ARG A 195 9.92 -10.02 11.28
CA ARG A 195 10.37 -8.65 11.01
C ARG A 195 11.13 -8.07 12.17
N LEU A 196 12.36 -7.63 11.91
CA LEU A 196 13.17 -6.92 12.88
C LEU A 196 12.61 -5.52 13.15
N PRO A 197 12.69 -5.03 14.41
CA PRO A 197 12.33 -3.65 14.73
C PRO A 197 13.16 -2.66 13.90
N LEU A 198 12.50 -1.66 13.34
CA LEU A 198 13.17 -0.62 12.58
C LEU A 198 13.91 0.31 13.53
N LYS A 199 15.19 0.58 13.26
CA LYS A 199 16.01 1.51 14.02
C LYS A 199 15.86 2.91 13.47
N ASN A 200 15.34 3.84 14.29
CA ASN A 200 15.19 5.24 13.92
C ASN A 200 16.32 6.07 14.52
N CYS A 201 16.82 7.03 13.77
CA CYS A 201 17.83 7.98 14.21
C CYS A 201 17.54 9.36 13.60
N VAL A 202 17.61 10.39 14.41
CA VAL A 202 17.64 11.79 13.94
C VAL A 202 19.07 12.26 13.95
N ILE A 203 19.55 12.76 12.83
CA ILE A 203 20.91 13.25 12.66
C ILE A 203 20.91 14.72 12.27
N SER A 204 21.97 15.43 12.63
CA SER A 204 22.18 16.80 12.20
C SER A 204 22.71 16.85 10.76
N ARG A 205 22.61 18.03 10.12
CA ARG A 205 23.20 18.23 8.79
C ARG A 205 24.70 17.99 8.74
N SER A 206 25.43 18.23 9.85
CA SER A 206 26.88 17.96 9.97
C SER A 206 27.20 16.46 9.95
N ASP A 207 26.29 15.62 10.36
CA ASP A 207 26.48 14.15 10.39
C ASP A 207 26.00 13.43 9.11
N ARG A 208 25.51 14.17 8.12
CA ARG A 208 24.99 13.65 6.85
C ARG A 208 25.96 12.71 6.14
N SER A 209 27.27 12.98 6.19
CA SER A 209 28.31 12.13 5.63
C SER A 209 28.38 10.74 6.29
N LYS A 210 27.99 10.63 7.57
CA LYS A 210 27.90 9.34 8.27
C LYS A 210 26.73 8.51 7.73
N ALA A 211 25.59 9.16 7.46
CA ALA A 211 24.43 8.50 6.86
C ALA A 211 24.73 8.01 5.44
N TRP A 212 25.38 8.81 4.60
CA TRP A 212 25.80 8.39 3.25
C TRP A 212 26.73 7.19 3.28
N ARG A 213 27.71 7.17 4.17
CA ARG A 213 28.60 6.00 4.36
C ARG A 213 27.82 4.76 4.81
N MET A 214 26.81 4.94 5.65
CA MET A 214 25.94 3.84 6.07
C MET A 214 25.12 3.30 4.91
N ILE A 215 24.49 4.18 4.11
CA ILE A 215 23.76 3.81 2.89
C ILE A 215 24.68 3.04 1.94
N TYR A 216 25.87 3.55 1.68
CA TYR A 216 26.86 2.89 0.83
C TYR A 216 27.19 1.46 1.30
N ARG A 217 27.45 1.29 2.61
CA ARG A 217 27.71 -0.05 3.21
C ARG A 217 26.53 -1.00 3.01
N GLN A 218 25.30 -0.51 3.10
CA GLN A 218 24.11 -1.34 2.85
C GLN A 218 24.01 -1.75 1.37
N ILE A 219 24.32 -0.84 0.46
CA ILE A 219 24.34 -1.12 -0.98
C ILE A 219 25.41 -2.14 -1.31
N GLN A 220 26.62 -2.03 -0.75
CA GLN A 220 27.69 -3.04 -0.91
C GLN A 220 27.29 -4.43 -0.42
N GLN A 221 26.36 -4.53 0.53
CA GLN A 221 25.78 -5.80 0.99
C GLN A 221 24.64 -6.31 0.10
N GLY A 222 24.47 -5.73 -1.09
CA GLY A 222 23.41 -6.07 -2.03
C GLY A 222 22.02 -5.54 -1.70
N ARG A 223 21.93 -4.60 -0.76
CA ARG A 223 20.65 -3.98 -0.33
C ARG A 223 20.36 -2.71 -1.09
N GLN A 224 19.17 -2.17 -0.88
CA GLN A 224 18.72 -0.93 -1.52
C GLN A 224 18.38 0.12 -0.48
N ALA A 225 18.39 1.39 -0.93
CA ALA A 225 18.11 2.51 -0.05
C ALA A 225 17.24 3.55 -0.75
N TYR A 226 16.51 4.33 0.08
CA TYR A 226 15.79 5.52 -0.31
C TYR A 226 16.46 6.77 0.29
N ILE A 227 16.45 7.86 -0.46
CA ILE A 227 16.65 9.22 0.06
C ILE A 227 15.46 10.05 -0.37
N ILE A 228 14.77 10.64 0.60
CA ILE A 228 13.59 11.45 0.37
C ILE A 228 13.95 12.91 0.56
N CYS A 229 13.72 13.72 -0.49
CA CYS A 229 13.90 15.16 -0.47
C CYS A 229 12.54 15.87 -0.52
N PRO A 230 12.37 17.00 0.15
CA PRO A 230 11.11 17.74 0.13
C PRO A 230 10.83 18.44 -1.22
N MET A 231 11.85 18.68 -2.04
CA MET A 231 11.73 19.40 -3.31
C MET A 231 12.33 18.64 -4.50
N VAL A 232 11.87 18.98 -5.71
CA VAL A 232 12.38 18.41 -6.97
C VAL A 232 13.64 19.13 -7.45
N GLU A 233 13.62 20.46 -7.40
CA GLU A 233 14.68 21.37 -7.87
C GLU A 233 15.01 22.41 -6.81
N GLN A 234 16.22 22.93 -6.86
CA GLN A 234 16.67 23.96 -5.94
C GLN A 234 15.81 25.24 -6.10
N ASN A 235 15.41 25.82 -4.97
CA ASN A 235 14.78 27.13 -4.91
C ASN A 235 15.72 28.09 -4.16
N PRO A 236 16.21 29.15 -4.79
CA PRO A 236 17.12 30.10 -4.15
C PRO A 236 16.55 30.76 -2.89
N LEU A 237 15.23 30.85 -2.77
CA LEU A 237 14.55 31.46 -1.62
C LEU A 237 14.45 30.50 -0.42
N PHE A 238 14.64 29.20 -0.66
CA PHE A 238 14.52 28.17 0.39
C PHE A 238 15.69 27.20 0.29
N PRO A 239 16.68 27.24 1.20
CA PRO A 239 17.83 26.34 1.22
C PRO A 239 17.43 24.95 1.71
N VAL A 240 16.68 24.21 0.90
CA VAL A 240 16.11 22.90 1.18
C VAL A 240 16.73 21.86 0.26
N ALA A 241 16.87 20.64 0.72
CA ALA A 241 17.37 19.54 -0.10
C ALA A 241 16.42 19.23 -1.26
N ASP A 242 16.97 19.21 -2.48
CA ASP A 242 16.27 18.90 -3.72
C ASP A 242 16.82 17.62 -4.35
N VAL A 243 15.97 16.94 -5.11
CA VAL A 243 16.27 15.61 -5.70
C VAL A 243 17.39 15.69 -6.75
N GLN A 244 17.42 16.74 -7.56
CA GLN A 244 18.36 16.86 -8.68
C GLN A 244 19.79 17.09 -8.19
N SER A 245 19.98 18.13 -7.38
CA SER A 245 21.31 18.46 -6.81
C SER A 245 21.84 17.33 -5.94
N TYR A 246 20.94 16.66 -5.22
CA TYR A 246 21.32 15.53 -4.37
C TYR A 246 21.82 14.33 -5.20
N ALA A 247 21.13 14.03 -6.29
CA ALA A 247 21.53 12.95 -7.20
C ALA A 247 22.86 13.24 -7.89
N GLU A 248 23.08 14.49 -8.34
CA GLU A 248 24.34 14.91 -8.96
C GLU A 248 25.51 14.81 -7.99
N PHE A 249 25.29 15.22 -6.74
CA PHE A 249 26.29 15.12 -5.69
C PHE A 249 26.66 13.65 -5.42
N LEU A 250 25.69 12.78 -5.18
CA LEU A 250 25.97 11.37 -4.86
C LEU A 250 26.53 10.56 -6.03
N ARG A 251 26.24 10.94 -7.27
CA ARG A 251 26.88 10.34 -8.45
C ARG A 251 28.40 10.62 -8.53
N LYS A 252 28.85 11.74 -7.92
CA LYS A 252 30.28 12.06 -7.82
C LYS A 252 30.95 11.34 -6.63
N GLU A 253 30.21 11.13 -5.55
CA GLU A 253 30.71 10.54 -4.31
C GLU A 253 30.72 9.01 -4.34
N TYR A 254 29.77 8.39 -5.03
CA TYR A 254 29.64 6.93 -5.08
C TYR A 254 30.28 6.35 -6.35
N PRO A 255 30.80 5.10 -6.28
CA PRO A 255 31.29 4.42 -7.46
C PRO A 255 30.25 4.31 -8.57
N PRO A 256 30.67 4.32 -9.86
CA PRO A 256 29.77 4.35 -11.01
C PRO A 256 28.93 3.07 -11.21
N ASP A 257 29.26 1.99 -10.53
CA ASP A 257 28.49 0.74 -10.49
C ASP A 257 27.18 0.89 -9.67
N ILE A 258 27.10 1.89 -8.79
CA ILE A 258 25.86 2.17 -8.06
C ILE A 258 24.91 2.97 -8.94
N GLN A 259 23.83 2.32 -9.34
CA GLN A 259 22.79 2.98 -10.12
C GLN A 259 21.85 3.79 -9.24
N ILE A 260 21.76 5.10 -9.52
CA ILE A 260 20.92 6.06 -8.80
C ILE A 260 19.72 6.42 -9.66
N GLY A 261 18.53 6.06 -9.19
CA GLY A 261 17.26 6.46 -9.78
C GLY A 261 16.71 7.73 -9.16
N ILE A 262 15.99 8.52 -9.95
CA ILE A 262 15.33 9.77 -9.52
C ILE A 262 13.83 9.61 -9.74
N LEU A 263 13.02 9.86 -8.69
CA LEU A 263 11.56 9.73 -8.76
C LEU A 263 10.87 10.95 -8.17
N HIS A 264 10.11 11.67 -8.99
CA HIS A 264 9.40 12.88 -8.55
C HIS A 264 8.07 13.10 -9.29
N GLY A 265 7.27 14.04 -8.81
CA GLY A 265 5.91 14.31 -9.31
C GLY A 265 5.83 14.71 -10.78
N LYS A 266 6.84 15.43 -11.31
CA LYS A 266 6.86 15.92 -12.70
C LYS A 266 7.07 14.82 -13.76
N LEU A 267 7.51 13.62 -13.38
CA LEU A 267 7.66 12.48 -14.29
C LEU A 267 6.29 11.95 -14.73
N SER A 268 6.22 11.48 -15.97
CA SER A 268 5.04 10.78 -16.48
C SER A 268 4.78 9.47 -15.72
N ALA A 269 3.56 8.97 -15.78
CA ALA A 269 3.20 7.69 -15.15
C ALA A 269 4.06 6.52 -15.67
N LYS A 270 4.39 6.53 -16.97
CA LYS A 270 5.23 5.50 -17.62
C LYS A 270 6.67 5.53 -17.10
N GLU A 271 7.26 6.72 -16.96
CA GLU A 271 8.61 6.88 -16.41
C GLU A 271 8.68 6.44 -14.95
N LYS A 272 7.69 6.86 -14.13
CA LYS A 272 7.58 6.43 -12.74
C LYS A 272 7.51 4.91 -12.61
N ALA A 273 6.67 4.27 -13.42
CA ALA A 273 6.54 2.81 -13.44
C ALA A 273 7.85 2.12 -13.83
N SER A 274 8.53 2.60 -14.88
CA SER A 274 9.82 2.06 -15.32
C SER A 274 10.92 2.17 -14.26
N ILE A 275 11.02 3.31 -13.58
CA ILE A 275 12.02 3.52 -12.52
C ILE A 275 11.73 2.59 -11.34
N MET A 276 10.46 2.47 -10.94
CA MET A 276 10.07 1.60 -9.84
C MET A 276 10.28 0.12 -10.17
N GLU A 277 10.02 -0.30 -11.38
CA GLU A 277 10.30 -1.67 -11.85
C GLU A 277 11.80 -2.00 -11.78
N LYS A 278 12.66 -1.09 -12.27
CA LYS A 278 14.12 -1.23 -12.17
C LYS A 278 14.58 -1.29 -10.71
N PHE A 279 13.99 -0.48 -9.85
CA PHE A 279 14.29 -0.51 -8.42
C PHE A 279 13.82 -1.82 -7.76
N GLN A 280 12.66 -2.35 -8.09
CA GLN A 280 12.21 -3.67 -7.61
C GLN A 280 13.14 -4.82 -8.06
N LYS A 281 13.64 -4.76 -9.29
CA LYS A 281 14.58 -5.75 -9.86
C LYS A 281 16.01 -5.59 -9.36
N ASN A 282 16.28 -4.63 -8.46
CA ASN A 282 17.62 -4.28 -7.95
C ASN A 282 18.59 -3.81 -9.06
N GLU A 283 18.07 -3.32 -10.18
CA GLU A 283 18.88 -2.65 -11.22
C GLU A 283 19.25 -1.22 -10.77
N ILE A 284 18.48 -0.61 -9.89
CA ILE A 284 18.75 0.63 -9.18
C ILE A 284 18.95 0.30 -7.70
N GLN A 285 20.08 0.72 -7.10
CA GLN A 285 20.40 0.46 -5.70
C GLN A 285 20.00 1.62 -4.77
N LEU A 286 20.01 2.84 -5.29
CA LEU A 286 19.63 4.03 -4.55
C LEU A 286 18.53 4.79 -5.28
N LEU A 287 17.39 4.99 -4.62
CA LEU A 287 16.29 5.79 -5.16
C LEU A 287 16.18 7.12 -4.42
N ILE A 288 16.45 8.22 -5.11
CA ILE A 288 16.28 9.58 -4.60
C ILE A 288 14.92 10.11 -5.08
N ALA A 289 14.06 10.50 -4.17
CA ALA A 289 12.68 10.82 -4.52
C ALA A 289 12.08 11.94 -3.67
N THR A 290 11.00 12.51 -4.16
CA THR A 290 10.08 13.30 -3.33
C THR A 290 9.06 12.36 -2.66
N THR A 291 8.07 12.92 -1.98
CA THR A 291 6.95 12.20 -1.32
C THR A 291 6.17 11.25 -2.24
N VAL A 292 6.40 11.30 -3.55
CA VAL A 292 5.76 10.39 -4.52
C VAL A 292 6.00 8.91 -4.22
N VAL A 293 7.08 8.57 -3.49
CA VAL A 293 7.36 7.21 -2.99
C VAL A 293 6.34 6.72 -1.94
N GLU A 294 5.53 7.59 -1.38
CA GLU A 294 4.44 7.18 -0.46
C GLU A 294 3.47 6.18 -1.12
N VAL A 295 3.53 6.02 -2.42
CA VAL A 295 2.62 5.19 -3.19
C VAL A 295 3.14 3.77 -3.38
N GLY A 296 2.67 2.90 -2.56
CA GLY A 296 2.30 1.49 -2.76
C GLY A 296 3.35 0.42 -3.08
N VAL A 297 4.51 0.71 -3.65
CA VAL A 297 5.43 -0.35 -4.12
C VAL A 297 6.17 -1.02 -2.97
N ASN A 298 6.09 -2.35 -2.91
CA ASN A 298 6.82 -3.16 -1.95
C ASN A 298 8.21 -3.51 -2.48
N VAL A 299 9.27 -3.05 -1.80
CA VAL A 299 10.66 -3.41 -2.10
C VAL A 299 11.30 -4.02 -0.85
N PRO A 300 11.19 -5.35 -0.65
CA PRO A 300 11.68 -6.03 0.56
C PRO A 300 13.19 -5.87 0.79
N ASN A 301 13.95 -5.65 -0.29
CA ASN A 301 15.39 -5.49 -0.26
C ASN A 301 15.83 -4.08 0.23
N ALA A 302 14.93 -3.09 0.28
CA ALA A 302 15.24 -1.76 0.78
C ALA A 302 15.37 -1.76 2.31
N SER A 303 16.57 -1.52 2.80
CA SER A 303 16.91 -1.56 4.23
C SER A 303 17.13 -0.20 4.86
N VAL A 304 17.33 0.86 4.08
CA VAL A 304 17.55 2.22 4.59
C VAL A 304 16.62 3.20 3.92
N ILE A 305 16.06 4.09 4.71
CA ILE A 305 15.41 5.31 4.23
C ILE A 305 15.97 6.51 4.99
N MET A 306 16.49 7.47 4.25
CA MET A 306 16.93 8.75 4.77
C MET A 306 15.95 9.83 4.33
N ILE A 307 15.49 10.65 5.25
CA ILE A 307 14.54 11.73 4.98
C ILE A 307 15.23 13.04 5.29
N GLU A 308 15.47 13.82 4.25
CA GLU A 308 16.08 15.13 4.35
C GLU A 308 15.07 16.18 4.79
N ASP A 309 15.51 17.11 5.64
CA ASP A 309 14.69 18.19 6.19
C ASP A 309 13.33 17.66 6.72
N ALA A 310 13.42 16.63 7.59
CA ALA A 310 12.27 15.86 8.09
C ALA A 310 11.22 16.73 8.84
N ASP A 311 11.61 17.89 9.33
CA ASP A 311 10.75 18.90 9.96
C ASP A 311 9.72 19.50 8.98
N ARG A 312 9.93 19.35 7.68
CA ARG A 312 9.00 19.79 6.63
C ARG A 312 7.89 18.79 6.29
N PHE A 313 7.96 17.62 6.87
CA PHE A 313 6.98 16.56 6.64
C PHE A 313 6.02 16.42 7.82
N GLY A 314 4.75 16.22 7.54
CA GLY A 314 3.78 15.89 8.58
C GLY A 314 4.06 14.50 9.19
N MET A 315 3.70 14.31 10.46
CA MET A 315 3.91 13.05 11.19
C MET A 315 3.33 11.83 10.45
N ALA A 316 2.16 11.96 9.84
CA ALA A 316 1.54 10.89 9.05
C ALA A 316 2.40 10.53 7.83
N GLN A 317 2.97 11.52 7.14
CA GLN A 317 3.88 11.29 6.02
C GLN A 317 5.16 10.61 6.44
N LEU A 318 5.80 11.06 7.54
CA LEU A 318 6.98 10.40 8.10
C LEU A 318 6.70 8.94 8.46
N HIS A 319 5.54 8.65 9.01
CA HIS A 319 5.10 7.28 9.29
C HIS A 319 4.97 6.43 8.02
N GLN A 320 4.40 6.98 6.97
CA GLN A 320 4.25 6.28 5.68
C GLN A 320 5.59 6.05 4.99
N LEU A 321 6.46 7.07 4.98
CA LEU A 321 7.82 6.97 4.43
C LEU A 321 8.64 5.93 5.20
N ARG A 322 8.64 5.98 6.53
CA ARG A 322 9.29 4.97 7.37
C ARG A 322 8.82 3.56 7.03
N GLY A 323 7.55 3.36 6.73
CA GLY A 323 6.97 2.08 6.34
C GLY A 323 7.42 1.57 4.97
N ARG A 324 8.23 2.31 4.20
CA ARG A 324 8.82 1.83 2.95
C ARG A 324 9.98 0.85 3.16
N VAL A 325 10.58 0.84 4.33
CA VAL A 325 11.64 -0.10 4.74
C VAL A 325 11.15 -1.02 5.86
N GLY A 326 11.93 -2.03 6.21
CA GLY A 326 11.54 -3.01 7.24
C GLY A 326 10.55 -4.06 6.75
N ARG A 327 10.51 -4.31 5.45
CA ARG A 327 9.61 -5.30 4.83
C ARG A 327 10.30 -6.63 4.52
N GLY A 328 11.62 -6.65 4.54
CA GLY A 328 12.44 -7.84 4.36
C GLY A 328 12.96 -8.41 5.68
N LYS A 329 13.87 -9.38 5.56
CA LYS A 329 14.53 -10.06 6.68
C LYS A 329 15.70 -9.29 7.32
N TRP A 330 16.09 -8.18 6.71
CA TRP A 330 17.27 -7.42 7.12
C TRP A 330 16.92 -6.34 8.13
N GLN A 331 17.90 -6.02 9.01
CA GLN A 331 17.77 -4.85 9.87
C GLN A 331 17.59 -3.60 9.02
N SER A 332 16.57 -2.83 9.31
CA SER A 332 16.26 -1.61 8.57
C SER A 332 16.39 -0.35 9.43
N TYR A 333 16.67 0.77 8.76
CA TYR A 333 17.05 2.03 9.38
C TYR A 333 16.27 3.19 8.73
N CYS A 334 15.86 4.15 9.56
CA CYS A 334 15.22 5.38 9.12
C CYS A 334 15.86 6.58 9.81
#